data_e07352c27d9d30d2ad7320936ad9c291
#
_entry.id   e07352c27d9d30d2ad7320936ad9c291
#
_cell.length_a   1.000
_cell.length_b   1.000
_cell.length_c   1.000
_cell.angle_alpha   90.00
_cell.angle_beta   90.00
_cell.angle_gamma   90.00
#
_symmetry.space_group_name_H-M   'P 1'
#
loop_
_entity.id
_entity.type
_entity.pdbx_description
1 polymer ?
#
loop_
_entity_poly.entity_id
_entity_poly.type
_entity_poly.pdbx_seq_one_letter_code
_entity_poly.pdbx_strand_id
1 'polypeptide(L)'
;DIFWRMNELSSRTESKTETVITESDDGHGNIVETATTVTRTYLYITVSHKTAEEMADLFNFNADQRQQLSELLAEENRSMWSAVLYGIYFGDDSIVTVALSQIGNVGGQPYWSWYGFESRVEWCACFVSWCANECGYIDGGVIPKFAGCVNGVQWFKDRGQWQDGSFEPSAGQIIFFDWDNKGSSGPQDGQSDHVGIVEKCENGIV
;
A
#
# COMPACT_ATOMS: atom_id res chain seq x y z
N ASP A 1 -9.55 20.41 -5.44
CA ASP A 1 -8.81 21.69 -5.38
C ASP A 1 -8.12 21.95 -4.04
N ILE A 2 -8.82 21.79 -2.91
CA ILE A 2 -8.22 22.02 -1.57
C ILE A 2 -7.05 21.09 -1.34
N PHE A 3 -7.17 19.82 -1.66
CA PHE A 3 -6.11 18.81 -1.48
C PHE A 3 -4.83 19.17 -2.24
N TRP A 4 -4.93 19.57 -3.50
CA TRP A 4 -3.76 19.99 -4.30
C TRP A 4 -3.10 21.24 -3.75
N ARG A 5 -3.86 22.12 -3.12
CA ARG A 5 -3.33 23.35 -2.51
C ARG A 5 -2.69 23.14 -1.15
N MET A 6 -2.93 21.98 -0.51
CA MET A 6 -2.23 21.62 0.73
C MET A 6 -0.77 21.27 0.50
N ASN A 7 -0.42 20.83 -0.71
CA ASN A 7 0.92 20.40 -1.04
C ASN A 7 1.61 21.40 -1.95
N GLU A 8 2.78 21.87 -1.54
CA GLU A 8 3.66 22.68 -2.35
C GLU A 8 4.88 21.84 -2.76
N LEU A 9 5.07 21.69 -4.07
CA LEU A 9 6.25 21.07 -4.64
C LEU A 9 7.30 22.14 -4.96
N SER A 10 8.50 21.98 -4.44
CA SER A 10 9.67 22.71 -4.90
C SER A 10 10.73 21.74 -5.39
N SER A 11 11.45 22.12 -6.41
CA SER A 11 12.56 21.30 -6.91
C SER A 11 13.82 22.14 -7.09
N ARG A 12 14.96 21.56 -6.81
CA ARG A 12 16.28 22.12 -7.12
C ARG A 12 17.14 21.07 -7.78
N THR A 13 17.98 21.50 -8.68
CA THR A 13 18.95 20.64 -9.35
C THR A 13 20.35 21.00 -8.87
N GLU A 14 21.14 19.98 -8.55
CA GLU A 14 22.54 20.13 -8.14
C GLU A 14 23.41 19.17 -8.97
N SER A 15 24.47 19.68 -9.59
CA SER A 15 25.43 18.86 -10.31
C SER A 15 26.67 18.68 -9.48
N LYS A 16 27.07 17.42 -9.23
CA LYS A 16 28.29 17.05 -8.53
C LYS A 16 29.22 16.32 -9.49
N THR A 17 30.49 16.72 -9.44
CA THR A 17 31.55 16.09 -10.23
C THR A 17 32.33 15.16 -9.31
N GLU A 18 32.38 13.90 -9.67
CA GLU A 18 33.10 12.86 -8.92
C GLU A 18 34.16 12.24 -9.82
N THR A 19 35.31 11.89 -9.24
CA THR A 19 36.32 11.10 -9.92
C THR A 19 36.09 9.64 -9.61
N VAL A 20 35.78 8.85 -10.63
CA VAL A 20 35.61 7.41 -10.53
C VAL A 20 36.92 6.76 -11.02
N ILE A 21 37.52 5.95 -10.16
CA ILE A 21 38.70 5.14 -10.52
C ILE A 21 38.18 3.78 -10.95
N THR A 22 38.52 3.37 -12.17
CA THR A 22 38.25 2.04 -12.71
C THR A 22 39.56 1.29 -12.89
N GLU A 23 39.61 0.07 -12.40
CA GLU A 23 40.75 -0.84 -12.61
C GLU A 23 40.48 -1.72 -13.85
N SER A 24 41.46 -1.86 -14.71
CA SER A 24 41.39 -2.75 -15.85
C SER A 24 42.74 -3.47 -16.03
N ASP A 25 42.70 -4.72 -16.53
CA ASP A 25 43.90 -5.47 -16.90
C ASP A 25 44.38 -4.95 -18.27
N ASP A 26 45.70 -4.67 -18.39
CA ASP A 26 46.35 -4.21 -19.63
C ASP A 26 46.55 -5.33 -20.65
N GLY A 27 46.11 -6.54 -20.38
CA GLY A 27 46.31 -7.74 -21.21
C GLY A 27 47.66 -8.42 -20.97
N HIS A 28 48.47 -7.90 -20.05
CA HIS A 28 49.78 -8.43 -19.68
C HIS A 28 49.82 -8.83 -18.17
N GLY A 29 48.68 -8.82 -17.53
CA GLY A 29 48.52 -9.17 -16.12
C GLY A 29 48.81 -8.01 -15.16
N ASN A 30 48.94 -6.76 -15.63
CA ASN A 30 49.07 -5.59 -14.76
C ASN A 30 47.73 -4.87 -14.65
N ILE A 31 47.40 -4.45 -13.44
CA ILE A 31 46.19 -3.63 -13.16
C ILE A 31 46.54 -2.16 -13.43
N VAL A 32 45.80 -1.54 -14.34
CA VAL A 32 45.89 -0.13 -14.66
C VAL A 32 44.69 0.60 -14.10
N GLU A 33 44.95 1.58 -13.27
CA GLU A 33 43.92 2.48 -12.76
C GLU A 33 43.65 3.62 -13.74
N THR A 34 42.43 3.80 -14.15
CA THR A 34 41.98 4.93 -14.96
C THR A 34 41.04 5.82 -14.16
N ALA A 35 41.42 7.06 -13.97
CA ALA A 35 40.59 8.07 -13.32
C ALA A 35 39.71 8.76 -14.38
N THR A 36 38.39 8.60 -14.25
CA THR A 36 37.41 9.25 -15.11
C THR A 36 36.56 10.23 -14.30
N THR A 37 36.40 11.43 -14.81
CA THR A 37 35.54 12.43 -14.18
C THR A 37 34.11 12.27 -14.68
N VAL A 38 33.20 11.99 -13.77
CA VAL A 38 31.77 11.85 -14.05
C VAL A 38 30.99 12.95 -13.37
N THR A 39 30.19 13.68 -14.13
CA THR A 39 29.25 14.66 -13.57
C THR A 39 27.89 14.02 -13.44
N ARG A 40 27.37 13.96 -12.22
CA ARG A 40 26.02 13.48 -11.91
C ARG A 40 25.14 14.66 -11.53
N THR A 41 23.97 14.69 -12.12
CA THR A 41 22.94 15.69 -11.81
C THR A 41 21.90 15.07 -10.91
N TYR A 42 21.69 15.66 -9.75
CA TYR A 42 20.71 15.24 -8.75
C TYR A 42 19.53 16.20 -8.80
N LEU A 43 18.32 15.66 -8.88
CA LEU A 43 17.08 16.41 -8.73
C LEU A 43 16.54 16.18 -7.31
N TYR A 44 16.52 17.25 -6.52
CA TYR A 44 15.89 17.23 -5.19
C TYR A 44 14.48 17.76 -5.31
N ILE A 45 13.51 16.95 -4.91
CA ILE A 45 12.11 17.34 -4.83
C ILE A 45 11.76 17.45 -3.35
N THR A 46 11.31 18.64 -2.96
CA THR A 46 10.81 18.89 -1.60
C THR A 46 9.30 19.08 -1.68
N VAL A 47 8.58 18.30 -0.91
CA VAL A 47 7.13 18.44 -0.74
C VAL A 47 6.90 19.02 0.65
N SER A 48 6.31 20.20 0.70
CA SER A 48 5.81 20.79 1.94
C SER A 48 4.29 20.60 2.03
N HIS A 49 3.80 20.41 3.24
CA HIS A 49 2.40 20.12 3.49
C HIS A 49 1.83 21.12 4.49
N LYS A 50 0.69 21.72 4.12
CA LYS A 50 -0.07 22.58 5.04
C LYS A 50 -1.07 21.72 5.82
N THR A 51 -1.23 22.05 7.10
CA THR A 51 -2.24 21.43 7.94
C THR A 51 -3.66 21.84 7.52
N ALA A 52 -4.65 21.07 7.92
CA ALA A 52 -6.04 21.40 7.68
C ALA A 52 -6.43 22.74 8.32
N GLU A 53 -5.86 23.07 9.50
CA GLU A 53 -6.07 24.35 10.17
C GLU A 53 -5.47 25.52 9.39
N GLU A 54 -4.25 25.39 8.90
CA GLU A 54 -3.62 26.39 8.03
C GLU A 54 -4.43 26.62 6.75
N MET A 55 -5.04 25.56 6.21
CA MET A 55 -5.95 25.69 5.07
C MET A 55 -7.26 26.37 5.45
N ALA A 56 -7.83 26.06 6.61
CA ALA A 56 -9.03 26.72 7.11
C ALA A 56 -8.79 28.23 7.33
N ASP A 57 -7.60 28.62 7.77
CA ASP A 57 -7.19 30.01 7.89
C ASP A 57 -7.05 30.68 6.49
N LEU A 58 -6.38 30.00 5.56
CA LEU A 58 -6.17 30.47 4.19
C LEU A 58 -7.49 30.73 3.46
N PHE A 59 -8.48 29.86 3.68
CA PHE A 59 -9.82 29.97 3.09
C PHE A 59 -10.82 30.75 3.96
N ASN A 60 -10.39 31.32 5.08
CA ASN A 60 -11.22 32.10 6.00
C ASN A 60 -12.47 31.34 6.47
N PHE A 61 -12.31 30.10 6.89
CA PHE A 61 -13.41 29.30 7.39
C PHE A 61 -14.06 29.96 8.60
N ASN A 62 -15.39 30.03 8.62
CA ASN A 62 -16.16 30.47 9.76
C ASN A 62 -16.21 29.39 10.86
N ALA A 63 -16.81 29.71 12.00
CA ALA A 63 -16.88 28.78 13.16
C ALA A 63 -17.56 27.45 12.82
N ASP A 64 -18.67 27.48 12.07
CA ASP A 64 -19.43 26.29 11.71
C ASP A 64 -18.60 25.39 10.75
N GLN A 65 -17.90 26.00 9.78
CA GLN A 65 -17.03 25.28 8.85
C GLN A 65 -15.82 24.64 9.56
N ARG A 66 -15.26 25.31 10.59
CA ARG A 66 -14.18 24.74 11.40
C ARG A 66 -14.67 23.59 12.25
N GLN A 67 -15.87 23.67 12.80
CA GLN A 67 -16.47 22.56 13.54
C GLN A 67 -16.68 21.37 12.60
N GLN A 68 -17.25 21.55 11.42
CA GLN A 68 -17.42 20.50 10.41
C GLN A 68 -16.07 19.89 10.01
N LEU A 69 -15.04 20.71 9.81
CA LEU A 69 -13.69 20.22 9.48
C LEU A 69 -13.15 19.36 10.63
N SER A 70 -13.33 19.78 11.88
CA SER A 70 -12.90 19.00 13.05
C SER A 70 -13.64 17.65 13.14
N GLU A 71 -14.94 17.62 12.86
CA GLU A 71 -15.74 16.39 12.82
C GLU A 71 -15.27 15.47 11.70
N LEU A 72 -15.00 16.03 10.51
CA LEU A 72 -14.49 15.28 9.36
C LEU A 72 -13.09 14.68 9.61
N LEU A 73 -12.25 15.37 10.38
CA LEU A 73 -10.89 14.93 10.70
C LEU A 73 -10.81 14.07 11.98
N ALA A 74 -11.95 13.80 12.63
CA ALA A 74 -11.99 12.93 13.80
C ALA A 74 -11.42 11.53 13.45
N GLU A 75 -10.78 10.89 14.43
CA GLU A 75 -10.10 9.61 14.24
C GLU A 75 -11.01 8.52 13.65
N GLU A 76 -12.28 8.52 14.05
CA GLU A 76 -13.31 7.62 13.53
C GLU A 76 -13.57 7.75 12.01
N ASN A 77 -13.26 8.92 11.42
CA ASN A 77 -13.45 9.20 10.00
C ASN A 77 -12.14 9.08 9.19
N ARG A 78 -11.02 8.79 9.86
CA ARG A 78 -9.68 8.81 9.26
C ARG A 78 -9.54 7.82 8.11
N SER A 79 -10.04 6.61 8.29
CA SER A 79 -9.98 5.55 7.28
C SER A 79 -10.73 5.92 6.00
N MET A 80 -11.91 6.51 6.15
CA MET A 80 -12.73 7.00 5.03
C MET A 80 -11.97 8.07 4.21
N TRP A 81 -11.34 9.01 4.90
CA TRP A 81 -10.60 10.08 4.23
C TRP A 81 -9.31 9.63 3.59
N SER A 82 -8.59 8.69 4.20
CA SER A 82 -7.36 8.12 3.62
C SER A 82 -7.65 7.46 2.28
N ALA A 83 -8.75 6.73 2.17
CA ALA A 83 -9.16 6.12 0.91
C ALA A 83 -9.54 7.16 -0.15
N VAL A 84 -10.27 8.22 0.23
CA VAL A 84 -10.74 9.27 -0.69
C VAL A 84 -9.61 10.19 -1.15
N LEU A 85 -8.71 10.56 -0.25
CA LEU A 85 -7.71 11.59 -0.52
C LEU A 85 -6.44 11.05 -1.14
N TYR A 86 -6.04 9.86 -0.81
CA TYR A 86 -4.73 9.34 -1.19
C TYR A 86 -4.79 8.19 -2.20
N GLY A 87 -5.97 7.60 -2.41
CA GLY A 87 -6.09 6.39 -3.23
C GLY A 87 -5.24 5.23 -2.71
N ILE A 88 -4.55 5.49 -1.60
CA ILE A 88 -3.66 4.56 -0.92
C ILE A 88 -4.29 4.32 0.45
N TYR A 89 -4.63 3.08 0.69
CA TYR A 89 -5.07 2.65 2.00
C TYR A 89 -3.83 2.49 2.88
N PHE A 90 -3.60 3.43 3.77
CA PHE A 90 -2.70 3.17 4.90
C PHE A 90 -3.41 2.17 5.79
N GLY A 91 -2.76 1.05 6.05
CA GLY A 91 -3.33 -0.01 6.86
C GLY A 91 -4.04 0.54 8.08
N ASP A 92 -5.27 0.12 8.24
CA ASP A 92 -6.09 0.46 9.38
C ASP A 92 -6.05 -0.73 10.34
N ASP A 93 -5.59 -0.49 11.56
CA ASP A 93 -5.54 -1.50 12.62
C ASP A 93 -6.92 -2.14 12.89
N SER A 94 -8.02 -1.53 12.45
CA SER A 94 -9.35 -2.10 12.65
C SER A 94 -9.55 -3.41 11.88
N ILE A 95 -9.10 -3.52 10.64
CA ILE A 95 -9.19 -4.78 9.89
C ILE A 95 -8.25 -5.84 10.48
N VAL A 96 -7.09 -5.43 11.01
CA VAL A 96 -6.18 -6.32 11.74
C VAL A 96 -6.83 -6.83 13.01
N THR A 97 -7.46 -5.95 13.79
CA THR A 97 -8.19 -6.31 15.00
C THR A 97 -9.31 -7.31 14.71
N VAL A 98 -10.10 -7.07 13.65
CA VAL A 98 -11.14 -8.00 13.20
C VAL A 98 -10.52 -9.35 12.80
N ALA A 99 -9.44 -9.34 12.02
CA ALA A 99 -8.79 -10.55 11.57
C ALA A 99 -8.23 -11.37 12.76
N LEU A 100 -7.55 -10.72 13.70
CA LEU A 100 -6.97 -11.36 14.89
C LEU A 100 -8.06 -11.95 15.82
N SER A 101 -9.24 -11.34 15.89
CA SER A 101 -10.38 -11.86 16.64
C SER A 101 -10.87 -13.23 16.13
N GLN A 102 -10.47 -13.61 14.92
CA GLN A 102 -10.87 -14.85 14.26
C GLN A 102 -9.86 -15.99 14.45
N ILE A 103 -8.75 -15.74 15.17
CA ILE A 103 -7.75 -16.77 15.45
C ILE A 103 -8.41 -17.97 16.14
N GLY A 104 -8.10 -19.16 15.63
CA GLY A 104 -8.68 -20.43 16.11
C GLY A 104 -9.87 -20.92 15.29
N ASN A 105 -10.39 -20.13 14.35
CA ASN A 105 -11.39 -20.62 13.41
C ASN A 105 -10.77 -21.63 12.44
N VAL A 106 -11.39 -22.79 12.33
CA VAL A 106 -10.95 -23.89 11.46
C VAL A 106 -11.98 -24.15 10.37
N GLY A 107 -11.52 -24.20 9.12
CA GLY A 107 -12.39 -24.56 7.97
C GLY A 107 -13.12 -23.38 7.33
N GLY A 108 -13.06 -22.18 7.93
CA GLY A 108 -13.53 -20.93 7.33
C GLY A 108 -15.05 -20.85 7.06
N GLN A 109 -15.84 -21.71 7.72
CA GLN A 109 -17.30 -21.78 7.45
C GLN A 109 -18.00 -20.43 7.61
N PRO A 110 -17.73 -19.58 8.62
CA PRO A 110 -18.38 -18.28 8.73
C PRO A 110 -18.14 -17.37 7.51
N TYR A 111 -16.97 -17.45 6.88
CA TYR A 111 -16.57 -16.55 5.81
C TYR A 111 -17.11 -16.99 4.45
N TRP A 112 -16.92 -18.25 4.07
CA TRP A 112 -17.43 -18.74 2.80
C TRP A 112 -18.96 -18.83 2.78
N SER A 113 -19.64 -19.13 3.91
CA SER A 113 -21.09 -19.12 3.97
C SER A 113 -21.68 -17.69 3.95
N TRP A 114 -21.04 -16.73 4.64
CA TRP A 114 -21.38 -15.31 4.53
C TRP A 114 -21.24 -14.80 3.09
N TYR A 115 -20.22 -15.25 2.39
CA TYR A 115 -20.03 -14.87 0.99
C TYR A 115 -21.17 -15.36 0.08
N GLY A 116 -21.77 -16.49 0.41
CA GLY A 116 -22.88 -17.11 -0.30
C GLY A 116 -22.61 -18.52 -0.83
N PHE A 117 -21.52 -19.16 -0.39
CA PHE A 117 -21.25 -20.55 -0.76
C PHE A 117 -22.00 -21.53 0.17
N GLU A 118 -22.54 -22.61 -0.39
CA GLU A 118 -23.29 -23.63 0.34
C GLU A 118 -22.38 -24.73 0.92
N SER A 119 -21.16 -24.83 0.45
CA SER A 119 -20.17 -25.82 0.89
C SER A 119 -18.78 -25.20 0.97
N ARG A 120 -17.87 -25.91 1.62
CA ARG A 120 -16.48 -25.45 1.78
C ARG A 120 -15.80 -25.22 0.43
N VAL A 121 -15.23 -24.03 0.31
CA VAL A 121 -14.36 -23.59 -0.80
C VAL A 121 -13.01 -23.16 -0.25
N GLU A 122 -12.06 -22.81 -1.12
CA GLU A 122 -10.89 -22.02 -0.76
C GLU A 122 -11.38 -20.65 -0.27
N TRP A 123 -11.11 -20.33 0.98
CA TRP A 123 -11.81 -19.25 1.68
C TRP A 123 -10.94 -18.06 2.08
N CYS A 124 -9.66 -18.02 1.67
CA CYS A 124 -8.75 -16.91 1.99
C CYS A 124 -9.31 -15.56 1.55
N ALA A 125 -9.79 -15.46 0.31
CA ALA A 125 -10.40 -14.25 -0.22
C ALA A 125 -11.76 -13.94 0.42
N CYS A 126 -12.55 -14.97 0.77
CA CYS A 126 -13.78 -14.79 1.53
C CYS A 126 -13.52 -14.22 2.92
N PHE A 127 -12.44 -14.66 3.59
CA PHE A 127 -12.02 -14.16 4.88
C PHE A 127 -11.64 -12.67 4.82
N VAL A 128 -10.79 -12.27 3.86
CA VAL A 128 -10.42 -10.87 3.67
C VAL A 128 -11.66 -10.02 3.38
N SER A 129 -12.57 -10.50 2.52
CA SER A 129 -13.82 -9.81 2.22
C SER A 129 -14.72 -9.69 3.45
N TRP A 130 -14.79 -10.73 4.27
CA TRP A 130 -15.57 -10.71 5.51
C TRP A 130 -14.99 -9.68 6.49
N CYS A 131 -13.68 -9.68 6.73
CA CYS A 131 -13.03 -8.68 7.57
C CYS A 131 -13.28 -7.25 7.06
N ALA A 132 -13.17 -7.06 5.75
CA ALA A 132 -13.45 -5.78 5.11
C ALA A 132 -14.92 -5.34 5.30
N ASN A 133 -15.87 -6.29 5.27
CA ASN A 133 -17.27 -5.99 5.54
C ASN A 133 -17.51 -5.54 6.98
N GLU A 134 -16.91 -6.23 7.95
CA GLU A 134 -17.03 -5.89 9.37
C GLU A 134 -16.48 -4.48 9.67
N CYS A 135 -15.53 -4.00 8.86
CA CYS A 135 -14.98 -2.65 8.94
C CYS A 135 -15.73 -1.62 8.06
N GLY A 136 -16.78 -2.02 7.32
CA GLY A 136 -17.48 -1.12 6.40
C GLY A 136 -16.73 -0.80 5.10
N TYR A 137 -15.61 -1.48 4.83
CA TYR A 137 -14.71 -1.16 3.72
C TYR A 137 -15.25 -1.58 2.36
N ILE A 138 -16.15 -2.55 2.32
CA ILE A 138 -16.84 -2.93 1.08
C ILE A 138 -17.78 -1.82 0.64
N ASP A 139 -18.62 -1.34 1.54
CA ASP A 139 -19.58 -0.26 1.26
C ASP A 139 -18.88 1.07 0.95
N GLY A 140 -17.73 1.30 1.60
CA GLY A 140 -16.85 2.44 1.34
C GLY A 140 -16.05 2.33 0.02
N GLY A 141 -16.12 1.21 -0.69
CA GLY A 141 -15.37 1.00 -1.93
C GLY A 141 -13.85 0.89 -1.77
N VAL A 142 -13.40 0.58 -0.57
CA VAL A 142 -11.99 0.50 -0.18
C VAL A 142 -11.38 -0.86 -0.52
N ILE A 143 -12.07 -1.91 -0.14
CA ILE A 143 -11.70 -3.30 -0.43
C ILE A 143 -12.91 -3.95 -1.12
N PRO A 144 -12.72 -4.68 -2.23
CA PRO A 144 -13.84 -5.31 -2.92
C PRO A 144 -14.37 -6.53 -2.15
N LYS A 145 -15.62 -6.90 -2.39
CA LYS A 145 -16.10 -8.23 -2.06
C LYS A 145 -15.61 -9.20 -3.14
N PHE A 146 -14.67 -10.08 -2.81
CA PHE A 146 -14.10 -11.05 -3.76
C PHE A 146 -13.88 -12.43 -3.11
N ALA A 147 -13.96 -13.49 -3.92
CA ALA A 147 -13.72 -14.86 -3.50
C ALA A 147 -12.56 -15.54 -4.25
N GLY A 148 -12.00 -14.88 -5.25
CA GLY A 148 -10.85 -15.36 -6.02
C GLY A 148 -9.71 -14.37 -6.00
N CYS A 149 -8.49 -14.84 -5.69
CA CYS A 149 -7.32 -13.98 -5.56
C CYS A 149 -7.02 -13.19 -6.84
N VAL A 150 -7.09 -13.83 -8.01
CA VAL A 150 -6.86 -13.17 -9.31
C VAL A 150 -7.81 -11.99 -9.53
N ASN A 151 -9.09 -12.14 -9.18
CA ASN A 151 -10.07 -11.05 -9.29
C ASN A 151 -9.77 -9.91 -8.30
N GLY A 152 -9.31 -10.24 -7.10
CA GLY A 152 -8.87 -9.26 -6.12
C GLY A 152 -7.69 -8.43 -6.64
N VAL A 153 -6.65 -9.10 -7.13
CA VAL A 153 -5.46 -8.45 -7.75
C VAL A 153 -5.88 -7.51 -8.87
N GLN A 154 -6.74 -7.97 -9.79
CA GLN A 154 -7.18 -7.15 -10.91
C GLN A 154 -7.93 -5.90 -10.45
N TRP A 155 -8.79 -6.04 -9.44
CA TRP A 155 -9.53 -4.91 -8.88
C TRP A 155 -8.61 -3.81 -8.32
N PHE A 156 -7.54 -4.18 -7.60
CA PHE A 156 -6.56 -3.22 -7.07
C PHE A 156 -5.70 -2.61 -8.19
N LYS A 157 -5.33 -3.40 -9.21
CA LYS A 157 -4.59 -2.91 -10.40
C LYS A 157 -5.38 -1.86 -11.16
N ASP A 158 -6.67 -2.10 -11.41
CA ASP A 158 -7.56 -1.20 -12.14
C ASP A 158 -7.71 0.16 -11.45
N ARG A 159 -7.42 0.24 -10.16
CA ARG A 159 -7.47 1.45 -9.33
C ARG A 159 -6.13 2.09 -9.06
N GLY A 160 -5.05 1.54 -9.61
CA GLY A 160 -3.69 2.04 -9.35
C GLY A 160 -3.23 1.83 -7.89
N GLN A 161 -3.86 0.90 -7.18
CA GLN A 161 -3.56 0.58 -5.77
C GLN A 161 -2.67 -0.65 -5.62
N TRP A 162 -2.17 -1.17 -6.72
CA TRP A 162 -1.26 -2.31 -6.74
C TRP A 162 0.18 -1.87 -6.55
N GLN A 163 0.89 -2.54 -5.65
CA GLN A 163 2.33 -2.43 -5.47
C GLN A 163 2.98 -3.78 -5.76
N ASP A 164 4.23 -3.75 -6.20
CA ASP A 164 4.99 -4.98 -6.45
C ASP A 164 5.69 -5.49 -5.19
N GLY A 165 6.37 -6.63 -5.29
CA GLY A 165 7.04 -7.27 -4.18
C GLY A 165 8.22 -6.51 -3.57
N SER A 166 8.60 -5.34 -4.11
CA SER A 166 9.61 -4.45 -3.52
C SER A 166 9.01 -3.44 -2.51
N PHE A 167 7.70 -3.34 -2.48
CA PHE A 167 6.99 -2.46 -1.55
C PHE A 167 6.97 -3.04 -0.14
N GLU A 168 7.29 -2.23 0.85
CA GLU A 168 7.21 -2.58 2.27
C GLU A 168 5.81 -2.24 2.80
N PRO A 169 4.96 -3.24 3.08
CA PRO A 169 3.58 -2.98 3.45
C PRO A 169 3.44 -2.54 4.91
N SER A 170 2.36 -1.82 5.19
CA SER A 170 1.94 -1.47 6.55
C SER A 170 0.83 -2.40 7.06
N ALA A 171 0.58 -2.39 8.38
CA ALA A 171 -0.53 -3.11 8.98
C ALA A 171 -1.86 -2.78 8.31
N GLY A 172 -2.73 -3.76 8.14
CA GLY A 172 -4.04 -3.66 7.50
C GLY A 172 -4.04 -3.68 5.97
N GLN A 173 -2.88 -3.61 5.32
CA GLN A 173 -2.80 -3.76 3.87
C GLN A 173 -3.06 -5.20 3.44
N ILE A 174 -3.54 -5.36 2.22
CA ILE A 174 -3.86 -6.68 1.65
C ILE A 174 -2.65 -7.17 0.87
N ILE A 175 -2.17 -8.35 1.23
CA ILE A 175 -1.03 -9.00 0.58
C ILE A 175 -1.50 -10.21 -0.22
N PHE A 176 -1.01 -10.33 -1.44
CA PHE A 176 -1.29 -11.45 -2.33
C PHE A 176 -0.03 -12.27 -2.56
N PHE A 177 -0.20 -13.57 -2.58
CA PHE A 177 0.90 -14.52 -2.77
C PHE A 177 0.66 -15.31 -4.05
N ASP A 178 1.71 -15.45 -4.84
CA ASP A 178 1.84 -16.41 -5.91
C ASP A 178 2.82 -17.47 -5.42
N TRP A 179 2.30 -18.51 -4.76
CA TRP A 179 3.16 -19.51 -4.15
C TRP A 179 3.71 -20.49 -5.20
N ASP A 180 2.89 -21.26 -5.73
CA ASP A 180 3.12 -22.16 -6.85
C ASP A 180 1.82 -22.90 -7.18
N ASN A 181 1.85 -23.67 -8.19
CA ASN A 181 0.67 -24.37 -8.68
C ASN A 181 0.09 -25.31 -7.60
N LYS A 182 -0.70 -24.76 -6.66
CA LYS A 182 -1.46 -25.45 -5.61
C LYS A 182 -0.62 -26.16 -4.54
N GLY A 183 0.46 -25.52 -4.08
CA GLY A 183 1.28 -26.03 -2.98
C GLY A 183 2.20 -27.17 -3.42
N SER A 184 2.48 -27.35 -4.70
CA SER A 184 3.57 -28.15 -5.21
C SER A 184 4.79 -27.27 -5.49
N SER A 185 5.97 -27.80 -5.39
CA SER A 185 7.24 -27.10 -5.62
C SER A 185 7.49 -26.78 -7.11
N GLY A 186 6.52 -26.19 -7.79
CA GLY A 186 6.59 -25.72 -9.16
C GLY A 186 7.01 -24.26 -9.27
N PRO A 187 7.33 -23.76 -10.46
CA PRO A 187 7.55 -22.33 -10.68
C PRO A 187 6.25 -21.55 -10.54
N GLN A 188 6.33 -20.34 -9.99
CA GLN A 188 5.23 -19.39 -9.94
C GLN A 188 4.67 -19.14 -11.34
N ASP A 189 3.34 -19.10 -11.47
CA ASP A 189 2.68 -18.96 -12.79
C ASP A 189 2.24 -17.52 -13.08
N GLY A 190 2.48 -16.58 -12.16
CA GLY A 190 2.10 -15.18 -12.28
C GLY A 190 0.67 -14.89 -11.82
N GLN A 191 -0.02 -15.87 -11.26
CA GLN A 191 -1.36 -15.72 -10.71
C GLN A 191 -1.34 -15.92 -9.19
N SER A 192 -2.07 -15.10 -8.46
CA SER A 192 -2.11 -15.21 -7.01
C SER A 192 -2.99 -16.36 -6.56
N ASP A 193 -2.43 -17.22 -5.70
CA ASP A 193 -3.07 -18.39 -5.09
C ASP A 193 -3.64 -18.11 -3.72
N HIS A 194 -3.07 -17.13 -3.03
CA HIS A 194 -3.45 -16.82 -1.66
C HIS A 194 -3.50 -15.31 -1.41
N VAL A 195 -4.26 -14.92 -0.39
CA VAL A 195 -4.39 -13.54 0.06
C VAL A 195 -4.48 -13.50 1.59
N GLY A 196 -3.88 -12.48 2.17
CA GLY A 196 -3.89 -12.22 3.60
C GLY A 196 -4.03 -10.74 3.92
N ILE A 197 -4.11 -10.46 5.22
CA ILE A 197 -4.08 -9.11 5.79
C ILE A 197 -2.77 -8.99 6.56
N VAL A 198 -2.02 -7.94 6.28
CA VAL A 198 -0.73 -7.68 6.95
C VAL A 198 -1.02 -7.27 8.40
N GLU A 199 -0.51 -8.03 9.35
CA GLU A 199 -0.54 -7.65 10.77
C GLU A 199 0.53 -6.61 11.06
N LYS A 200 1.75 -6.86 10.58
CA LYS A 200 2.90 -5.94 10.69
C LYS A 200 3.95 -6.28 9.63
N CYS A 201 4.82 -5.32 9.36
CA CYS A 201 6.03 -5.53 8.59
C CYS A 201 7.22 -4.95 9.35
N GLU A 202 8.24 -5.77 9.59
CA GLU A 202 9.46 -5.36 10.28
C GLU A 202 10.67 -5.78 9.46
N ASN A 203 11.47 -4.82 9.00
CA ASN A 203 12.65 -5.06 8.17
C ASN A 203 12.35 -5.87 6.89
N GLY A 204 11.22 -5.60 6.24
CA GLY A 204 10.79 -6.29 5.02
C GLY A 204 10.22 -7.70 5.25
N ILE A 205 10.00 -8.10 6.50
CA ILE A 205 9.36 -9.36 6.86
C ILE A 205 7.93 -9.09 7.31
N VAL A 206 6.98 -9.77 6.68
CA VAL A 206 5.54 -9.68 6.92
C VAL A 206 5.09 -10.86 7.76
#